data_7a13e5bfed9fa0a711c9b6d185df18b3
#
_entry.id   7a13e5bfed9fa0a711c9b6d185df18b3
#
_cell.length_a   1.000
_cell.length_b   1.000
_cell.length_c   1.000
_cell.angle_alpha   90.00
_cell.angle_beta   90.00
_cell.angle_gamma   90.00
#
_symmetry.space_group_name_H-M   'P 1'
#
loop_
_entity.id
_entity.type
_entity.pdbx_description
1 polymer ?
#
loop_
_entity_poly.entity_id
_entity_poly.type
_entity_poly.pdbx_seq_one_letter_code
_entity_poly.pdbx_strand_id
1 'polypeptide(L)'
;RQNQRRIYRKHSEIKARPKVYVVSKYAGDIEGNTAAAIRYARFAIEKKRLPVVSHLLYPQILDDGDPEQRELGLLFGQALLALCEEVWVFGTEHSSGMQSEIHEAHRLKKRIRYYSERLEEIHEDDR
;
A
#
# COMPACT_ATOMS: atom_id res chain seq x y z
N ARG A 1 -28.18 17.19 18.08
CA ARG A 1 -26.87 17.68 18.53
C ARG A 1 -25.90 16.54 18.85
N GLN A 2 -26.36 15.51 19.56
CA GLN A 2 -25.52 14.34 19.84
C GLN A 2 -25.13 13.60 18.56
N ASN A 3 -26.03 13.51 17.59
CA ASN A 3 -25.75 12.90 16.28
C ASN A 3 -24.70 13.68 15.51
N GLN A 4 -24.76 15.02 15.56
CA GLN A 4 -23.77 15.87 14.93
C GLN A 4 -22.40 15.71 15.57
N ARG A 5 -22.32 15.68 16.91
CA ARG A 5 -21.06 15.44 17.61
C ARG A 5 -20.46 14.10 17.29
N ARG A 6 -21.31 13.07 17.16
CA ARG A 6 -20.88 11.73 16.80
C ARG A 6 -20.31 11.69 15.39
N ILE A 7 -20.97 12.40 14.44
CA ILE A 7 -20.51 12.51 13.07
C ILE A 7 -19.15 13.23 13.02
N TYR A 8 -19.00 14.36 13.71
CA TYR A 8 -17.74 15.10 13.72
C TYR A 8 -16.59 14.29 14.30
N ARG A 9 -16.82 13.57 15.41
CA ARG A 9 -15.80 12.70 15.99
C ARG A 9 -15.41 11.59 15.03
N LYS A 10 -16.40 10.98 14.37
CA LYS A 10 -16.17 9.94 13.38
C LYS A 10 -15.34 10.47 12.21
N HIS A 11 -15.67 11.66 11.73
CA HIS A 11 -14.91 12.31 10.65
C HIS A 11 -13.47 12.57 11.07
N SER A 12 -13.26 13.09 12.28
CA SER A 12 -11.92 13.37 12.80
C SER A 12 -11.10 12.08 12.92
N GLU A 13 -11.70 11.01 13.44
CA GLU A 13 -11.04 9.71 13.58
C GLU A 13 -10.66 9.15 12.22
N ILE A 14 -11.54 9.26 11.22
CA ILE A 14 -11.26 8.78 9.87
C ILE A 14 -10.12 9.57 9.24
N LYS A 15 -10.15 10.90 9.38
CA LYS A 15 -9.11 11.76 8.81
C LYS A 15 -7.76 11.56 9.49
N ALA A 16 -7.78 11.10 10.74
CA ALA A 16 -6.57 10.87 11.53
C ALA A 16 -6.02 9.44 11.41
N ARG A 17 -6.66 8.58 10.61
CA ARG A 17 -6.19 7.19 10.44
C ARG A 17 -4.73 7.18 9.97
N PRO A 18 -3.91 6.29 10.53
CA PRO A 18 -2.56 6.10 10.00
C PRO A 18 -2.62 5.74 8.52
N LYS A 19 -1.73 6.32 7.74
CA LYS A 19 -1.60 6.00 6.32
C LYS A 19 -0.71 4.77 6.18
N VAL A 20 -1.19 3.80 5.42
CA VAL A 20 -0.42 2.60 5.13
C VAL A 20 -0.16 2.50 3.63
N TYR A 21 1.10 2.34 3.27
CA TYR A 21 1.49 2.11 1.89
C TYR A 21 1.42 0.61 1.60
N VAL A 22 0.67 0.24 0.58
CA VAL A 22 0.47 -1.16 0.19
C VAL A 22 1.53 -1.56 -0.83
N VAL A 23 2.33 -2.57 -0.48
CA VAL A 23 3.33 -3.16 -1.37
C VAL A 23 2.79 -4.49 -1.85
N SER A 24 2.62 -4.66 -3.16
CA SER A 24 2.15 -5.90 -3.77
C SER A 24 2.62 -6.00 -5.21
N LYS A 25 2.46 -7.17 -5.82
CA LYS A 25 2.84 -7.38 -7.22
C LYS A 25 1.97 -6.55 -8.15
N TYR A 26 2.56 -6.08 -9.23
CA TYR A 26 1.82 -5.42 -10.31
C TYR A 26 2.05 -6.12 -11.64
N ALA A 27 3.31 -6.21 -12.09
CA ALA A 27 3.67 -6.76 -13.39
C ALA A 27 3.35 -8.26 -13.49
N GLY A 28 3.20 -8.75 -14.71
CA GLY A 28 2.82 -10.14 -14.99
C GLY A 28 1.32 -10.23 -15.23
N ASP A 29 0.59 -10.83 -14.31
CA ASP A 29 -0.88 -10.88 -14.35
C ASP A 29 -1.45 -9.56 -13.82
N ILE A 30 -1.46 -8.53 -14.65
CA ILE A 30 -1.87 -7.18 -14.27
C ILE A 30 -3.31 -7.16 -13.74
N GLU A 31 -4.22 -7.85 -14.43
CA GLU A 31 -5.63 -7.89 -14.01
C GLU A 31 -5.80 -8.54 -12.64
N GLY A 32 -5.19 -9.71 -12.45
CA GLY A 32 -5.24 -10.41 -11.17
C GLY A 32 -4.55 -9.65 -10.06
N ASN A 33 -3.40 -9.04 -10.36
CA ASN A 33 -2.66 -8.26 -9.37
C ASN A 33 -3.40 -6.98 -8.98
N THR A 34 -4.12 -6.36 -9.92
CA THR A 34 -4.95 -5.19 -9.64
C THR A 34 -6.12 -5.57 -8.73
N ALA A 35 -6.79 -6.69 -9.02
CA ALA A 35 -7.87 -7.20 -8.17
C ALA A 35 -7.38 -7.50 -6.76
N ALA A 36 -6.18 -8.09 -6.65
CA ALA A 36 -5.56 -8.38 -5.36
C ALA A 36 -5.26 -7.08 -4.60
N ALA A 37 -4.72 -6.07 -5.28
CA ALA A 37 -4.40 -4.78 -4.65
C ALA A 37 -5.66 -4.12 -4.07
N ILE A 38 -6.78 -4.23 -4.76
CA ILE A 38 -8.07 -3.72 -4.25
C ILE A 38 -8.47 -4.47 -2.97
N ARG A 39 -8.28 -5.79 -2.96
CA ARG A 39 -8.57 -6.62 -1.77
C ARG A 39 -7.69 -6.21 -0.59
N TYR A 40 -6.41 -5.95 -0.84
CA TYR A 40 -5.47 -5.53 0.19
C TYR A 40 -5.83 -4.15 0.74
N ALA A 41 -6.25 -3.25 -0.14
CA ALA A 41 -6.70 -1.92 0.28
C ALA A 41 -7.93 -2.02 1.18
N ARG A 42 -8.90 -2.86 0.83
CA ARG A 42 -10.10 -3.09 1.66
C ARG A 42 -9.72 -3.65 3.03
N PHE A 43 -8.78 -4.57 3.08
CA PHE A 43 -8.28 -5.12 4.33
C PHE A 43 -7.70 -4.02 5.21
N ALA A 44 -6.91 -3.11 4.64
CA ALA A 44 -6.35 -1.98 5.39
C ALA A 44 -7.46 -1.08 5.94
N ILE A 45 -8.49 -0.82 5.15
CA ILE A 45 -9.65 -0.02 5.59
C ILE A 45 -10.35 -0.69 6.77
N GLU A 46 -10.54 -2.00 6.71
CA GLU A 46 -11.14 -2.77 7.80
C GLU A 46 -10.31 -2.73 9.07
N LYS A 47 -8.99 -2.62 8.93
CA LYS A 47 -8.06 -2.47 10.05
C LYS A 47 -7.89 -1.01 10.49
N LYS A 48 -8.80 -0.14 10.06
CA LYS A 48 -8.85 1.27 10.43
C LYS A 48 -7.60 2.04 10.01
N ARG A 49 -7.12 1.74 8.80
CA ARG A 49 -6.03 2.46 8.15
C ARG A 49 -6.56 3.25 6.96
N LEU A 50 -5.74 4.17 6.47
CA LEU A 50 -5.97 4.88 5.22
C LEU A 50 -4.98 4.30 4.20
N PRO A 51 -5.44 3.44 3.28
CA PRO A 51 -4.52 2.80 2.34
C PRO A 51 -4.07 3.74 1.23
N VAL A 52 -2.80 3.65 0.89
CA VAL A 52 -2.20 4.33 -0.27
C VAL A 52 -1.67 3.24 -1.19
N VAL A 53 -2.24 3.14 -2.39
CA VAL A 53 -1.96 2.04 -3.31
C VAL A 53 -1.58 2.63 -4.67
N SER A 54 -0.27 2.81 -4.89
CA SER A 54 0.24 3.43 -6.12
C SER A 54 -0.13 2.64 -7.37
N HIS A 55 -0.24 1.31 -7.27
CA HIS A 55 -0.60 0.44 -8.40
C HIS A 55 -2.05 0.66 -8.88
N LEU A 56 -2.90 1.24 -8.07
CA LEU A 56 -4.28 1.56 -8.46
C LEU A 56 -4.40 2.97 -9.02
N LEU A 57 -3.33 3.74 -9.02
CA LEU A 57 -3.34 5.13 -9.44
C LEU A 57 -2.49 5.37 -10.68
N TYR A 58 -1.18 5.21 -10.57
CA TYR A 58 -0.25 5.62 -11.63
C TYR A 58 -0.29 4.78 -12.90
N PRO A 59 -0.55 3.47 -12.88
CA PRO A 59 -0.67 2.72 -14.13
C PRO A 59 -1.80 3.18 -15.06
N GLN A 60 -2.78 3.89 -14.52
CA GLN A 60 -3.87 4.46 -15.32
C GLN A 60 -3.50 5.81 -15.94
N ILE A 61 -2.41 6.41 -15.48
CA ILE A 61 -1.99 7.74 -15.88
C ILE A 61 -0.72 7.67 -16.75
N LEU A 62 0.20 6.78 -16.37
CA LEU A 62 1.52 6.65 -16.99
C LEU A 62 1.60 5.38 -17.83
N ASP A 63 2.37 5.45 -18.92
CA ASP A 63 2.62 4.31 -19.80
C ASP A 63 3.82 3.52 -19.25
N ASP A 64 3.56 2.34 -18.70
CA ASP A 64 4.59 1.47 -18.13
C ASP A 64 5.53 0.89 -19.21
N GLY A 65 5.14 0.96 -20.49
CA GLY A 65 5.98 0.55 -21.62
C GLY A 65 7.03 1.58 -21.98
N ASP A 66 6.87 2.83 -21.53
CA ASP A 66 7.84 3.90 -21.75
C ASP A 66 8.79 3.95 -20.54
N PRO A 67 10.12 3.74 -20.75
CA PRO A 67 11.08 3.70 -19.63
C PRO A 67 11.07 4.96 -18.75
N GLU A 68 10.91 6.14 -19.33
CA GLU A 68 10.87 7.39 -18.57
C GLU A 68 9.63 7.46 -17.68
N GLN A 69 8.46 7.10 -18.22
CA GLN A 69 7.21 7.11 -17.46
C GLN A 69 7.19 6.03 -16.40
N ARG A 70 7.78 4.88 -16.70
CA ARG A 70 7.92 3.79 -15.72
C ARG A 70 8.77 4.23 -14.53
N GLU A 71 9.90 4.89 -14.79
CA GLU A 71 10.75 5.41 -13.72
C GLU A 71 10.02 6.47 -12.90
N LEU A 72 9.29 7.36 -13.58
CA LEU A 72 8.50 8.39 -12.90
C LEU A 72 7.48 7.76 -11.95
N GLY A 73 6.80 6.72 -12.39
CA GLY A 73 5.83 5.99 -11.56
C GLY A 73 6.48 5.35 -10.33
N LEU A 74 7.68 4.78 -10.49
CA LEU A 74 8.44 4.21 -9.38
C LEU A 74 8.81 5.29 -8.36
N LEU A 75 9.27 6.43 -8.82
CA LEU A 75 9.66 7.54 -7.94
C LEU A 75 8.45 8.13 -7.22
N PHE A 76 7.32 8.24 -7.91
CA PHE A 76 6.07 8.69 -7.29
C PHE A 76 5.61 7.71 -6.21
N GLY A 77 5.74 6.41 -6.47
CA GLY A 77 5.43 5.39 -5.47
C GLY A 77 6.29 5.55 -4.23
N GLN A 78 7.59 5.75 -4.40
CA GLN A 78 8.51 5.97 -3.28
C GLN A 78 8.17 7.26 -2.51
N ALA A 79 7.77 8.32 -3.23
CA ALA A 79 7.36 9.58 -2.60
C ALA A 79 6.10 9.38 -1.75
N LEU A 80 5.13 8.62 -2.25
CA LEU A 80 3.92 8.30 -1.49
C LEU A 80 4.24 7.44 -0.27
N LEU A 81 5.11 6.45 -0.43
CA LEU A 81 5.55 5.59 0.67
C LEU A 81 6.15 6.43 1.79
N ALA A 82 6.96 7.43 1.44
CA ALA A 82 7.59 8.31 2.42
C ALA A 82 6.58 9.09 3.26
N LEU A 83 5.39 9.34 2.72
CA LEU A 83 4.32 10.07 3.42
C LEU A 83 3.50 9.18 4.36
N CYS A 84 3.71 7.87 4.31
CA CYS A 84 2.92 6.92 5.10
C CYS A 84 3.65 6.55 6.40
N GLU A 85 2.87 6.29 7.43
CA GLU A 85 3.40 5.86 8.73
C GLU A 85 3.81 4.39 8.71
N GLU A 86 3.07 3.57 7.96
CA GLU A 86 3.27 2.13 7.91
C GLU A 86 3.38 1.66 6.46
N VAL A 87 4.04 0.51 6.29
CA VAL A 87 4.15 -0.17 4.99
C VAL A 87 3.70 -1.61 5.20
N TRP A 88 2.68 -2.04 4.46
CA TRP A 88 2.16 -3.40 4.54
C TRP A 88 2.46 -4.13 3.24
N VAL A 89 3.19 -5.24 3.36
CA VAL A 89 3.65 -6.06 2.24
C VAL A 89 2.76 -7.29 2.12
N PHE A 90 2.16 -7.48 0.95
CA PHE A 90 1.24 -8.60 0.72
C PHE A 90 1.83 -9.58 -0.29
N GLY A 91 1.76 -10.85 0.07
CA GLY A 91 2.26 -11.94 -0.76
C GLY A 91 3.55 -12.53 -0.22
N THR A 92 3.71 -13.83 -0.41
CA THR A 92 4.88 -14.58 0.07
C THR A 92 6.07 -14.47 -0.88
N GLU A 93 5.81 -14.18 -2.15
CA GLU A 93 6.86 -13.95 -3.14
C GLU A 93 6.97 -12.45 -3.43
N HIS A 94 8.17 -11.93 -3.41
CA HIS A 94 8.41 -10.51 -3.61
C HIS A 94 9.10 -10.26 -4.95
N SER A 95 8.43 -9.55 -5.86
CA SER A 95 9.02 -9.12 -7.13
C SER A 95 10.14 -8.11 -6.90
N SER A 96 10.92 -7.82 -7.95
CA SER A 96 11.98 -6.82 -7.85
C SER A 96 11.45 -5.44 -7.46
N GLY A 97 10.28 -5.06 -7.99
CA GLY A 97 9.63 -3.80 -7.62
C GLY A 97 9.22 -3.78 -6.16
N MET A 98 8.66 -4.87 -5.65
CA MET A 98 8.32 -5.00 -4.23
C MET A 98 9.57 -4.91 -3.36
N GLN A 99 10.66 -5.59 -3.74
CA GLN A 99 11.91 -5.56 -2.98
C GLN A 99 12.47 -4.15 -2.90
N SER A 100 12.37 -3.38 -3.99
CA SER A 100 12.81 -2.00 -4.04
C SER A 100 12.02 -1.13 -3.05
N GLU A 101 10.71 -1.31 -2.98
CA GLU A 101 9.84 -0.58 -2.05
C GLU A 101 10.11 -1.00 -0.59
N ILE A 102 10.32 -2.28 -0.35
CA ILE A 102 10.66 -2.79 0.98
C ILE A 102 11.99 -2.19 1.45
N HIS A 103 12.97 -2.13 0.54
CA HIS A 103 14.27 -1.52 0.83
C HIS A 103 14.11 -0.05 1.21
N GLU A 104 13.31 0.70 0.45
CA GLU A 104 13.05 2.11 0.76
C GLU A 104 12.34 2.28 2.11
N ALA A 105 11.41 1.39 2.43
CA ALA A 105 10.72 1.40 3.71
C ALA A 105 11.69 1.20 4.88
N HIS A 106 12.65 0.29 4.73
CA HIS A 106 13.70 0.08 5.73
C HIS A 106 14.61 1.31 5.85
N ARG A 107 14.99 1.89 4.72
CA ARG A 107 15.85 3.08 4.71
C ARG A 107 15.19 4.23 5.47
N LEU A 108 13.88 4.38 5.32
CA LEU A 108 13.09 5.43 5.97
C LEU A 108 12.63 5.04 7.37
N LYS A 109 13.01 3.85 7.84
CA LYS A 109 12.65 3.33 9.19
C LYS A 109 11.15 3.27 9.40
N LYS A 110 10.41 2.88 8.37
CA LYS A 110 8.97 2.71 8.46
C LYS A 110 8.64 1.43 9.22
N ARG A 111 7.47 1.39 9.86
CA ARG A 111 6.94 0.16 10.46
C ARG A 111 6.41 -0.72 9.34
N ILE A 112 7.00 -1.91 9.20
CA ILE A 112 6.65 -2.82 8.11
C ILE A 112 5.93 -4.03 8.68
N ARG A 113 4.78 -4.39 8.07
CA ARG A 113 4.07 -5.63 8.37
C ARG A 113 3.98 -6.45 7.10
N TYR A 114 4.02 -7.77 7.27
CA TYR A 114 3.96 -8.72 6.16
C TYR A 114 2.71 -9.58 6.28
N TYR A 115 2.04 -9.80 5.15
CA TYR A 115 0.83 -10.61 5.08
C TYR A 115 0.94 -11.56 3.88
N SER A 116 0.32 -12.75 4.02
CA SER A 116 0.16 -13.65 2.88
C SER A 116 -0.93 -13.10 1.94
N GLU A 117 -1.09 -13.73 0.78
CA GLU A 117 -2.16 -13.39 -0.16
C GLU A 117 -3.54 -13.62 0.46
N ARG A 118 -3.63 -14.42 1.51
CA ARG A 118 -4.86 -14.71 2.25
C ARG A 118 -5.08 -13.77 3.43
N LEU A 119 -4.28 -12.72 3.52
CA LEU A 119 -4.41 -11.69 4.56
C LEU A 119 -4.06 -12.19 5.97
N GLU A 120 -3.27 -13.25 6.05
CA GLU A 120 -2.75 -13.76 7.32
C GLU A 120 -1.40 -13.11 7.58
N GLU A 121 -1.25 -12.53 8.77
CA GLU A 121 0.00 -11.86 9.12
C GLU A 121 1.14 -12.86 9.23
N ILE A 122 2.29 -12.50 8.63
CA ILE A 122 3.51 -13.29 8.67
C ILE A 122 4.47 -12.58 9.62
N HIS A 123 4.82 -13.25 10.72
CA HIS A 123 5.74 -12.68 11.67
C HIS A 123 7.19 -12.94 11.23
N GLU A 124 8.10 -12.14 11.74
CA GLU A 124 9.51 -12.19 11.34
C GLU A 124 10.12 -13.57 11.49
N ASP A 125 9.72 -14.30 12.53
CA ASP A 125 10.21 -15.64 12.81
C ASP A 125 9.75 -16.68 11.79
N ASP A 126 8.70 -16.38 11.03
CA ASP A 126 8.10 -17.30 10.07
C ASP A 126 8.60 -17.08 8.63
N ARG A 127 9.49 -16.11 8.43
CA ARG A 127 10.04 -15.77 7.10
C ARG A 127 11.34 -16.48 6.77
#